data_76038719178d1275d25b35afbed966f2
#
_entry.id   76038719178d1275d25b35afbed966f2
#
_cell.length_a   1.000
_cell.length_b   1.000
_cell.length_c   1.000
_cell.angle_alpha   90.00
_cell.angle_beta   90.00
_cell.angle_gamma   90.00
#
_symmetry.space_group_name_H-M   'P 1'
#
loop_
_entity.id
_entity.type
_entity.pdbx_description
1 polymer ?
#
loop_
_entity_poly.entity_id
_entity_poly.type
_entity_poly.pdbx_seq_one_letter_code
_entity_poly.pdbx_strand_id
1 'polypeptide(L)'
;MNFTGDNLQNDEEIQKEMVRIAQASRAKRRMTQTVVAMIALIVVVFAAWMFGRSQMQQEINRINEESNKNITELQEKIKKLEDEPIVVEPVAPTISLDVIYSKISDVAELATVEYLFTDAAKFSDAHHIFEMEVPFTQKSFILRWEGVIKAGVDLKQVKIDVDEDEKKIVVKVPAAKILSYSVNNDKVEVLDEKNNIFNNITIKDKVEFDSKTEESMRKRAIENGILKKATENAKDVLLRLVQSDPAVASEYTVEFGRVN
;
A
#
# COMPACT_ATOMS: atom_id res chain seq x y z
N MET A 1 97.72 43.36 -2.46
CA MET A 1 97.68 41.91 -2.69
C MET A 1 96.40 41.38 -2.08
N ASN A 2 95.33 41.25 -2.89
CA ASN A 2 94.03 40.72 -2.50
C ASN A 2 93.76 39.43 -3.30
N PHE A 3 94.15 38.27 -2.77
CA PHE A 3 93.97 36.97 -3.44
C PHE A 3 93.17 36.00 -2.63
N THR A 4 92.55 36.42 -1.54
CA THR A 4 91.82 35.49 -0.64
C THR A 4 90.30 35.67 -0.64
N GLY A 5 89.75 36.72 -1.29
CA GLY A 5 88.32 37.01 -1.29
C GLY A 5 87.54 36.25 -2.40
N ASP A 6 88.10 36.07 -3.58
CA ASP A 6 87.43 35.50 -4.75
C ASP A 6 87.20 33.99 -4.66
N ASN A 7 88.06 33.24 -3.99
CA ASN A 7 87.92 31.81 -3.85
C ASN A 7 86.80 31.40 -2.88
N LEU A 8 86.52 32.18 -1.85
CA LEU A 8 85.46 31.88 -0.87
C LEU A 8 84.05 32.12 -1.45
N GLN A 9 83.93 33.17 -2.32
CA GLN A 9 82.62 33.39 -2.99
C GLN A 9 82.28 32.34 -4.04
N ASN A 10 83.30 31.86 -4.75
CA ASN A 10 83.13 30.83 -5.76
C ASN A 10 82.76 29.48 -5.12
N ASP A 11 83.34 29.15 -3.95
CA ASP A 11 83.01 27.95 -3.19
C ASP A 11 81.56 27.96 -2.62
N GLU A 12 81.04 29.10 -2.17
CA GLU A 12 79.64 29.25 -1.71
C GLU A 12 78.63 29.14 -2.86
N GLU A 13 78.91 29.64 -4.05
CA GLU A 13 78.07 29.51 -5.23
C GLU A 13 77.99 28.02 -5.71
N ILE A 14 79.16 27.38 -5.76
CA ILE A 14 79.21 25.94 -6.08
C ILE A 14 78.45 25.10 -5.06
N GLN A 15 78.55 25.41 -3.78
CA GLN A 15 77.76 24.71 -2.74
C GLN A 15 76.26 24.96 -2.91
N LYS A 16 75.83 26.17 -3.22
CA LYS A 16 74.41 26.51 -3.47
C LYS A 16 73.86 25.80 -4.71
N GLU A 17 74.66 25.73 -5.79
CA GLU A 17 74.25 24.96 -6.99
C GLU A 17 74.18 23.47 -6.75
N MET A 18 75.14 22.88 -6.04
CA MET A 18 75.09 21.46 -5.67
C MET A 18 73.82 21.11 -4.80
N VAL A 19 73.46 21.98 -3.87
CA VAL A 19 72.27 21.82 -3.04
C VAL A 19 71.03 21.95 -3.92
N ARG A 20 70.94 22.87 -4.86
CA ARG A 20 69.81 22.98 -5.81
C ARG A 20 69.69 21.80 -6.71
N ILE A 21 70.78 21.25 -7.24
CA ILE A 21 70.77 20.03 -8.09
C ILE A 21 70.35 18.79 -7.26
N ALA A 22 70.84 18.70 -6.00
CA ALA A 22 70.48 17.63 -5.10
C ALA A 22 68.98 17.69 -4.68
N GLN A 23 68.43 18.90 -4.48
CA GLN A 23 67.00 19.09 -4.21
C GLN A 23 66.12 18.78 -5.43
N ALA A 24 66.55 19.26 -6.63
CA ALA A 24 65.83 18.96 -7.87
C ALA A 24 65.83 17.47 -8.21
N SER A 25 66.91 16.75 -7.97
CA SER A 25 66.98 15.32 -8.18
C SER A 25 66.12 14.53 -7.19
N ARG A 26 66.03 14.96 -5.93
CA ARG A 26 65.11 14.38 -4.92
C ARG A 26 63.66 14.66 -5.24
N ALA A 27 63.33 15.86 -5.71
CA ALA A 27 61.98 16.22 -6.16
C ALA A 27 61.54 15.36 -7.37
N LYS A 28 62.43 15.22 -8.35
CA LYS A 28 62.19 14.39 -9.56
C LYS A 28 61.98 12.91 -9.19
N ARG A 29 62.78 12.37 -8.24
CA ARG A 29 62.60 11.00 -7.74
C ARG A 29 61.28 10.79 -6.99
N ARG A 30 60.87 11.78 -6.18
CA ARG A 30 59.54 11.70 -5.50
C ARG A 30 58.38 11.75 -6.50
N MET A 31 58.49 12.64 -7.50
CA MET A 31 57.48 12.75 -8.54
C MET A 31 57.36 11.48 -9.40
N THR A 32 58.49 10.83 -9.76
CA THR A 32 58.44 9.53 -10.44
C THR A 32 57.87 8.41 -9.58
N GLN A 33 58.19 8.41 -8.28
CA GLN A 33 57.59 7.40 -7.35
C GLN A 33 56.09 7.58 -7.18
N THR A 34 55.59 8.82 -7.11
CA THR A 34 54.13 9.09 -7.03
C THR A 34 53.40 8.69 -8.32
N VAL A 35 53.99 8.96 -9.47
CA VAL A 35 53.40 8.56 -10.76
C VAL A 35 53.36 7.02 -10.90
N VAL A 36 54.45 6.34 -10.51
CA VAL A 36 54.48 4.87 -10.53
C VAL A 36 53.45 4.26 -9.56
N ALA A 37 53.30 4.87 -8.36
CA ALA A 37 52.29 4.42 -7.39
C ALA A 37 50.86 4.63 -7.90
N MET A 38 50.59 5.74 -8.57
CA MET A 38 49.27 5.98 -9.19
C MET A 38 48.97 4.98 -10.32
N ILE A 39 49.94 4.70 -11.17
CA ILE A 39 49.79 3.72 -12.24
C ILE A 39 49.51 2.32 -11.65
N ALA A 40 50.23 1.92 -10.61
CA ALA A 40 50.04 0.66 -9.92
C ALA A 40 48.61 0.56 -9.32
N LEU A 41 48.14 1.66 -8.74
CA LEU A 41 46.79 1.71 -8.17
C LEU A 41 45.70 1.58 -9.24
N ILE A 42 45.87 2.26 -10.38
CA ILE A 42 44.96 2.12 -11.54
C ILE A 42 44.92 0.67 -12.06
N VAL A 43 46.09 0.04 -12.16
CA VAL A 43 46.18 -1.37 -12.60
C VAL A 43 45.43 -2.30 -11.62
N VAL A 44 45.59 -2.10 -10.32
CA VAL A 44 44.88 -2.90 -9.29
C VAL A 44 43.36 -2.69 -9.38
N VAL A 45 42.90 -1.45 -9.52
CA VAL A 45 41.48 -1.15 -9.67
C VAL A 45 40.92 -1.76 -10.96
N PHE A 46 41.66 -1.67 -12.05
CA PHE A 46 41.26 -2.26 -13.32
C PHE A 46 41.21 -3.80 -13.26
N ALA A 47 42.18 -4.42 -12.60
CA ALA A 47 42.20 -5.88 -12.39
C ALA A 47 41.01 -6.32 -11.50
N ALA A 48 40.70 -5.58 -10.41
CA ALA A 48 39.56 -5.85 -9.56
C ALA A 48 38.23 -5.68 -10.30
N TRP A 49 38.11 -4.66 -11.16
CA TRP A 49 36.92 -4.45 -12.00
C TRP A 49 36.74 -5.58 -13.04
N MET A 50 37.83 -5.98 -13.67
CA MET A 50 37.82 -7.08 -14.65
C MET A 50 37.47 -8.43 -14.00
N PHE A 51 37.98 -8.67 -12.78
CA PHE A 51 37.68 -9.90 -12.02
C PHE A 51 36.21 -9.90 -11.56
N GLY A 52 35.68 -8.77 -11.07
CA GLY A 52 34.25 -8.64 -10.71
C GLY A 52 33.33 -8.87 -11.90
N ARG A 53 33.72 -8.38 -13.10
CA ARG A 53 32.94 -8.57 -14.33
C ARG A 53 32.94 -10.02 -14.80
N SER A 54 34.04 -10.75 -14.62
CA SER A 54 34.12 -12.19 -14.99
C SER A 54 33.27 -13.06 -14.05
N GLN A 55 33.21 -12.74 -12.75
CA GLN A 55 32.38 -13.44 -11.79
C GLN A 55 30.88 -13.23 -12.09
N MET A 56 30.49 -12.00 -12.42
CA MET A 56 29.10 -11.70 -12.77
C MET A 56 28.65 -12.41 -14.06
N GLN A 57 29.54 -12.51 -15.07
CA GLN A 57 29.27 -13.25 -16.30
C GLN A 57 29.09 -14.77 -16.06
N GLN A 58 29.86 -15.35 -15.16
CA GLN A 58 29.71 -16.75 -14.79
C GLN A 58 28.39 -17.02 -14.09
N GLU A 59 27.98 -16.15 -13.20
CA GLU A 59 26.68 -16.27 -12.49
C GLU A 59 25.49 -16.13 -13.45
N ILE A 60 25.54 -15.17 -14.37
CA ILE A 60 24.51 -14.98 -15.40
C ILE A 60 24.42 -16.23 -16.31
N ASN A 61 25.56 -16.79 -16.72
CA ASN A 61 25.59 -18.00 -17.57
C ASN A 61 24.99 -19.18 -16.81
N ARG A 62 25.32 -19.35 -15.53
CA ARG A 62 24.77 -20.41 -14.67
C ARG A 62 23.26 -20.31 -14.52
N ILE A 63 22.73 -19.10 -14.25
CA ILE A 63 21.28 -18.84 -14.14
C ILE A 63 20.58 -19.12 -15.48
N ASN A 64 21.18 -18.72 -16.60
CA ASN A 64 20.66 -18.99 -17.94
C ASN A 64 20.64 -20.47 -18.27
N GLU A 65 21.68 -21.24 -17.91
CA GLU A 65 21.73 -22.69 -18.11
C GLU A 65 20.67 -23.41 -17.25
N GLU A 66 20.50 -23.01 -16.02
CA GLU A 66 19.49 -23.58 -15.12
C GLU A 66 18.06 -23.23 -15.59
N SER A 67 17.82 -21.98 -16.03
CA SER A 67 16.56 -21.56 -16.64
C SER A 67 16.25 -22.34 -17.92
N ASN A 68 17.24 -22.53 -18.81
CA ASN A 68 17.07 -23.28 -20.05
C ASN A 68 16.79 -24.78 -19.79
N LYS A 69 17.41 -25.37 -18.76
CA LYS A 69 17.09 -26.76 -18.36
C LYS A 69 15.64 -26.85 -17.86
N ASN A 70 15.21 -25.92 -17.03
CA ASN A 70 13.83 -25.90 -16.53
C ASN A 70 12.80 -25.72 -17.66
N ILE A 71 13.12 -24.85 -18.63
CA ILE A 71 12.27 -24.65 -19.82
C ILE A 71 12.19 -25.93 -20.65
N THR A 72 13.30 -26.61 -20.88
CA THR A 72 13.36 -27.86 -21.66
C THR A 72 12.57 -28.97 -20.94
N GLU A 73 12.74 -29.10 -19.62
CA GLU A 73 12.01 -30.08 -18.81
C GLU A 73 10.49 -29.81 -18.81
N LEU A 74 10.10 -28.54 -18.73
CA LEU A 74 8.68 -28.13 -18.82
C LEU A 74 8.12 -28.42 -20.24
N GLN A 75 8.89 -28.16 -21.29
CA GLN A 75 8.48 -28.45 -22.65
C GLN A 75 8.32 -29.97 -22.89
N GLU A 76 9.21 -30.78 -22.32
CA GLU A 76 9.07 -32.25 -22.37
C GLU A 76 7.85 -32.73 -21.61
N LYS A 77 7.55 -32.14 -20.44
CA LYS A 77 6.32 -32.45 -19.68
C LYS A 77 5.07 -32.06 -20.45
N ILE A 78 5.06 -30.86 -21.05
CA ILE A 78 3.94 -30.42 -21.90
C ILE A 78 3.75 -31.40 -23.06
N LYS A 79 4.81 -31.74 -23.76
CA LYS A 79 4.75 -32.69 -24.91
C LYS A 79 4.25 -34.07 -24.48
N LYS A 80 4.67 -34.58 -23.30
CA LYS A 80 4.15 -35.84 -22.76
C LYS A 80 2.67 -35.76 -22.44
N LEU A 81 2.20 -34.59 -21.94
CA LEU A 81 0.78 -34.37 -21.65
C LEU A 81 -0.06 -34.17 -22.92
N GLU A 82 0.54 -33.67 -24.03
CA GLU A 82 -0.12 -33.54 -25.31
C GLU A 82 -0.21 -34.91 -26.07
N ASP A 83 0.79 -35.78 -25.88
CA ASP A 83 0.88 -37.10 -26.54
C ASP A 83 0.09 -38.19 -25.79
N GLU A 84 -0.26 -38.00 -24.50
CA GLU A 84 -1.19 -38.87 -23.81
C GLU A 84 -2.63 -38.52 -24.24
N PRO A 85 -3.36 -39.45 -24.86
CA PRO A 85 -4.78 -39.23 -25.14
C PRO A 85 -5.48 -39.04 -23.78
N ILE A 86 -5.81 -37.81 -23.43
CA ILE A 86 -6.67 -37.52 -22.30
C ILE A 86 -8.02 -38.13 -22.65
N VAL A 87 -8.25 -39.36 -22.20
CA VAL A 87 -9.58 -39.92 -22.13
C VAL A 87 -10.30 -39.12 -21.04
N VAL A 88 -10.80 -37.97 -21.42
CA VAL A 88 -11.75 -37.23 -20.60
C VAL A 88 -13.02 -38.07 -20.67
N GLU A 89 -13.19 -39.03 -19.74
CA GLU A 89 -14.57 -39.37 -19.36
C GLU A 89 -15.22 -38.04 -19.02
N PRO A 90 -16.40 -37.73 -19.58
CA PRO A 90 -17.14 -36.55 -19.16
C PRO A 90 -17.54 -36.76 -17.70
N VAL A 91 -16.66 -36.42 -16.79
CA VAL A 91 -17.01 -36.19 -15.39
C VAL A 91 -17.94 -34.99 -15.45
N ALA A 92 -19.23 -35.23 -15.25
CA ALA A 92 -20.20 -34.17 -15.07
C ALA A 92 -19.56 -33.19 -14.08
N PRO A 93 -19.46 -31.91 -14.40
CA PRO A 93 -18.77 -30.93 -13.55
C PRO A 93 -19.49 -30.91 -12.19
N THR A 94 -18.92 -31.65 -11.23
CA THR A 94 -19.39 -31.61 -9.84
C THR A 94 -18.94 -30.28 -9.28
N ILE A 95 -19.88 -29.36 -9.14
CA ILE A 95 -19.57 -28.05 -8.51
C ILE A 95 -19.21 -28.33 -7.07
N SER A 96 -17.94 -28.14 -6.75
CA SER A 96 -17.50 -28.18 -5.37
C SER A 96 -17.97 -26.92 -4.67
N LEU A 97 -18.98 -27.03 -3.83
CA LEU A 97 -19.42 -25.98 -2.90
C LEU A 97 -18.24 -25.36 -2.14
N ASP A 98 -17.24 -26.19 -1.80
CA ASP A 98 -16.03 -25.75 -1.11
C ASP A 98 -15.24 -24.70 -1.89
N VAL A 99 -15.20 -24.79 -3.23
CA VAL A 99 -14.53 -23.80 -4.08
C VAL A 99 -15.28 -22.47 -4.06
N ILE A 100 -16.61 -22.50 -4.09
CA ILE A 100 -17.43 -21.27 -4.01
C ILE A 100 -17.32 -20.66 -2.61
N TYR A 101 -17.42 -21.48 -1.56
CA TYR A 101 -17.26 -21.02 -0.18
C TYR A 101 -15.85 -20.46 0.09
N SER A 102 -14.79 -21.08 -0.41
CA SER A 102 -13.43 -20.57 -0.21
C SER A 102 -13.22 -19.19 -0.84
N LYS A 103 -13.80 -18.95 -2.02
CA LYS A 103 -13.74 -17.63 -2.67
C LYS A 103 -14.48 -16.54 -1.89
N ILE A 104 -15.50 -16.90 -1.10
CA ILE A 104 -16.33 -15.96 -0.33
C ILE A 104 -15.80 -15.78 1.09
N SER A 105 -15.31 -16.84 1.73
CA SER A 105 -14.95 -16.85 3.16
C SER A 105 -13.68 -16.06 3.50
N ASP A 106 -12.79 -15.84 2.54
CA ASP A 106 -11.55 -15.09 2.77
C ASP A 106 -11.79 -13.59 2.97
N VAL A 107 -12.97 -13.09 2.59
CA VAL A 107 -13.38 -11.69 2.77
C VAL A 107 -14.44 -11.61 3.87
N ALA A 108 -14.11 -11.01 5.01
CA ALA A 108 -15.01 -10.95 6.15
C ALA A 108 -16.24 -10.05 5.90
N GLU A 109 -16.03 -8.90 5.26
CA GLU A 109 -17.06 -7.90 4.97
C GLU A 109 -16.93 -7.39 3.55
N LEU A 110 -18.04 -7.31 2.83
CA LEU A 110 -18.11 -6.75 1.47
C LEU A 110 -18.76 -5.36 1.53
N ALA A 111 -17.94 -4.31 1.51
CA ALA A 111 -18.42 -2.95 1.32
C ALA A 111 -18.80 -2.74 -0.15
N THR A 112 -20.08 -2.45 -0.41
CA THR A 112 -20.61 -2.35 -1.78
C THR A 112 -21.10 -0.96 -2.14
N VAL A 113 -21.26 -0.06 -1.15
CA VAL A 113 -21.68 1.33 -1.34
C VAL A 113 -20.88 2.25 -0.43
N GLU A 114 -20.43 3.36 -0.99
CA GLU A 114 -19.90 4.50 -0.26
C GLU A 114 -20.84 5.70 -0.42
N TYR A 115 -21.18 6.32 0.69
CA TYR A 115 -21.97 7.54 0.74
C TYR A 115 -21.05 8.66 1.23
N LEU A 116 -20.67 9.55 0.31
CA LEU A 116 -19.93 10.76 0.66
C LEU A 116 -20.91 11.82 1.13
N PHE A 117 -20.57 12.50 2.20
CA PHE A 117 -21.41 13.57 2.74
C PHE A 117 -20.57 14.79 3.12
N THR A 118 -21.20 15.95 3.03
CA THR A 118 -20.75 17.19 3.63
C THR A 118 -21.88 17.65 4.53
N ASP A 119 -21.57 17.97 5.79
CA ASP A 119 -22.56 18.47 6.75
C ASP A 119 -21.97 19.61 7.58
N ALA A 120 -22.85 20.35 8.21
CA ALA A 120 -22.50 21.39 9.17
C ALA A 120 -23.51 21.36 10.32
N ALA A 121 -23.02 21.40 11.54
CA ALA A 121 -23.87 21.45 12.72
C ALA A 121 -23.34 22.40 13.76
N LYS A 122 -24.27 22.90 14.58
CA LYS A 122 -23.99 23.75 15.72
C LYS A 122 -24.07 22.94 17.02
N PHE A 123 -23.03 23.05 17.81
CA PHE A 123 -23.08 22.68 19.21
C PHE A 123 -23.35 23.94 20.02
N SER A 124 -24.23 23.86 21.05
CA SER A 124 -24.47 24.93 21.98
C SER A 124 -24.77 24.33 23.35
N ASP A 125 -24.15 24.87 24.37
CA ASP A 125 -24.38 24.50 25.79
C ASP A 125 -24.28 25.71 26.68
N ALA A 126 -25.06 25.73 27.77
CA ALA A 126 -25.06 26.77 28.78
C ALA A 126 -25.21 26.13 30.17
N HIS A 127 -24.74 26.79 31.20
CA HIS A 127 -25.04 26.36 32.57
C HIS A 127 -26.53 26.59 32.91
N HIS A 128 -27.13 25.60 33.57
CA HIS A 128 -28.51 25.66 33.98
C HIS A 128 -28.61 25.66 35.53
N ILE A 129 -29.48 26.49 36.06
CA ILE A 129 -29.88 26.47 37.47
C ILE A 129 -31.42 26.37 37.49
N PHE A 130 -31.96 25.29 38.09
CA PHE A 130 -33.41 25.03 38.12
C PHE A 130 -34.07 25.11 36.72
N GLU A 131 -33.45 24.47 35.71
CA GLU A 131 -33.90 24.44 34.30
C GLU A 131 -33.84 25.80 33.57
N MET A 132 -33.35 26.84 34.18
CA MET A 132 -33.13 28.14 33.54
C MET A 132 -31.67 28.29 33.13
N GLU A 133 -31.45 28.75 31.88
CA GLU A 133 -30.09 29.06 31.40
C GLU A 133 -29.52 30.24 32.21
N VAL A 134 -28.31 30.09 32.70
CA VAL A 134 -27.56 31.13 33.36
C VAL A 134 -27.05 32.14 32.34
N PRO A 135 -27.44 33.42 32.41
CA PRO A 135 -26.94 34.42 31.46
C PRO A 135 -25.39 34.43 31.39
N PHE A 136 -24.85 34.72 30.23
CA PHE A 136 -23.41 34.85 29.98
C PHE A 136 -22.59 33.58 30.22
N THR A 137 -23.21 32.40 30.23
CA THR A 137 -22.48 31.11 30.32
C THR A 137 -22.59 30.29 29.04
N GLN A 138 -23.23 30.82 28.01
CA GLN A 138 -23.40 30.09 26.74
C GLN A 138 -22.09 29.96 26.00
N LYS A 139 -21.73 28.71 25.63
CA LYS A 139 -20.69 28.38 24.71
C LYS A 139 -21.28 27.77 23.46
N SER A 140 -20.66 27.94 22.31
CA SER A 140 -21.10 27.30 21.05
C SER A 140 -19.99 27.24 20.05
N PHE A 141 -20.08 26.25 19.16
CA PHE A 141 -19.28 26.19 17.93
C PHE A 141 -20.12 25.68 16.77
N ILE A 142 -19.72 26.03 15.55
CA ILE A 142 -20.28 25.52 14.32
C ILE A 142 -19.13 24.87 13.57
N LEU A 143 -19.26 23.58 13.29
CA LEU A 143 -18.31 22.84 12.46
C LEU A 143 -18.96 22.46 11.15
N ARG A 144 -18.18 22.52 10.08
CA ARG A 144 -18.44 21.89 8.79
C ARG A 144 -17.43 20.77 8.61
N TRP A 145 -17.86 19.62 8.10
CA TRP A 145 -16.99 18.49 7.86
C TRP A 145 -17.45 17.68 6.65
N GLU A 146 -16.54 16.91 6.10
CA GLU A 146 -16.79 15.94 5.05
C GLU A 146 -16.46 14.54 5.57
N GLY A 147 -17.17 13.53 5.07
CA GLY A 147 -16.91 12.17 5.50
C GLY A 147 -17.49 11.13 4.55
N VAL A 148 -17.28 9.88 4.92
CA VAL A 148 -17.71 8.72 4.15
C VAL A 148 -18.39 7.71 5.06
N ILE A 149 -19.56 7.22 4.64
CA ILE A 149 -20.24 6.09 5.24
C ILE A 149 -20.15 4.92 4.26
N LYS A 150 -19.64 3.77 4.72
CA LYS A 150 -19.60 2.54 3.93
C LYS A 150 -20.68 1.59 4.43
N ALA A 151 -21.43 1.02 3.48
CA ALA A 151 -22.42 -0.01 3.76
C ALA A 151 -22.16 -1.26 2.92
N GLY A 152 -22.53 -2.41 3.44
CA GLY A 152 -22.30 -3.67 2.79
C GLY A 152 -22.88 -4.83 3.58
N VAL A 153 -22.46 -6.05 3.24
CA VAL A 153 -22.91 -7.30 3.84
C VAL A 153 -21.76 -8.05 4.49
N ASP A 154 -22.08 -8.82 5.51
CA ASP A 154 -21.15 -9.73 6.18
C ASP A 154 -21.12 -11.07 5.41
N LEU A 155 -20.04 -11.30 4.69
CA LEU A 155 -19.91 -12.50 3.86
C LEU A 155 -19.84 -13.80 4.67
N LYS A 156 -19.44 -13.75 5.93
CA LYS A 156 -19.43 -14.92 6.82
C LYS A 156 -20.84 -15.46 7.10
N GLN A 157 -21.85 -14.64 6.91
CA GLN A 157 -23.25 -15.00 7.11
C GLN A 157 -23.96 -15.41 5.81
N VAL A 158 -23.30 -15.29 4.67
CA VAL A 158 -23.83 -15.76 3.38
C VAL A 158 -23.93 -17.29 3.43
N LYS A 159 -25.06 -17.83 3.00
CA LYS A 159 -25.26 -19.27 2.85
C LYS A 159 -25.59 -19.59 1.39
N ILE A 160 -25.06 -20.69 0.90
CA ILE A 160 -25.26 -21.14 -0.46
C ILE A 160 -25.81 -22.53 -0.40
N ASP A 161 -26.98 -22.74 -0.98
CA ASP A 161 -27.62 -24.05 -1.16
C ASP A 161 -27.57 -24.39 -2.64
N VAL A 162 -27.15 -25.61 -2.98
CA VAL A 162 -27.11 -26.11 -4.35
C VAL A 162 -28.08 -27.27 -4.47
N ASP A 163 -28.95 -27.17 -5.47
CA ASP A 163 -29.80 -28.24 -5.92
C ASP A 163 -29.27 -28.75 -7.28
N GLU A 164 -28.66 -29.93 -7.27
CA GLU A 164 -28.09 -30.53 -8.47
C GLU A 164 -29.16 -31.09 -9.43
N ASP A 165 -30.31 -31.49 -8.90
CA ASP A 165 -31.40 -32.03 -9.70
C ASP A 165 -32.11 -30.93 -10.49
N GLU A 166 -32.38 -29.80 -9.82
CA GLU A 166 -33.02 -28.64 -10.44
C GLU A 166 -32.01 -27.72 -11.14
N LYS A 167 -30.70 -27.99 -11.05
CA LYS A 167 -29.64 -27.14 -11.52
C LYS A 167 -29.78 -25.71 -11.00
N LYS A 168 -29.96 -25.57 -9.71
CA LYS A 168 -30.29 -24.33 -9.04
C LYS A 168 -29.35 -24.03 -7.88
N ILE A 169 -28.87 -22.80 -7.80
CA ILE A 169 -28.07 -22.30 -6.67
C ILE A 169 -28.84 -21.17 -5.99
N VAL A 170 -29.11 -21.32 -4.70
CA VAL A 170 -29.75 -20.28 -3.89
C VAL A 170 -28.72 -19.63 -2.98
N VAL A 171 -28.39 -18.37 -3.26
CA VAL A 171 -27.47 -17.55 -2.45
C VAL A 171 -28.28 -16.73 -1.44
N LYS A 172 -28.22 -17.11 -0.17
CA LYS A 172 -28.92 -16.41 0.93
C LYS A 172 -28.00 -15.30 1.45
N VAL A 173 -28.40 -14.04 1.24
CA VAL A 173 -27.63 -12.84 1.60
C VAL A 173 -28.19 -12.26 2.89
N PRO A 174 -27.34 -11.97 3.89
CA PRO A 174 -27.75 -11.30 5.12
C PRO A 174 -28.17 -9.84 4.83
N ALA A 175 -28.86 -9.23 5.80
CA ALA A 175 -29.21 -7.82 5.72
C ALA A 175 -27.94 -6.95 5.65
N ALA A 176 -27.94 -5.97 4.75
CA ALA A 176 -26.86 -4.99 4.70
C ALA A 176 -26.84 -4.14 5.96
N LYS A 177 -25.65 -3.76 6.39
CA LYS A 177 -25.40 -2.91 7.55
C LYS A 177 -24.41 -1.80 7.21
N ILE A 178 -24.37 -0.76 8.03
CA ILE A 178 -23.29 0.21 7.96
C ILE A 178 -22.02 -0.45 8.54
N LEU A 179 -20.96 -0.51 7.74
CA LEU A 179 -19.68 -1.12 8.09
C LEU A 179 -18.74 -0.11 8.74
N SER A 180 -18.72 1.12 8.22
CA SER A 180 -17.88 2.17 8.80
C SER A 180 -18.48 3.56 8.59
N TYR A 181 -18.11 4.46 9.50
CA TYR A 181 -18.27 5.89 9.41
C TYR A 181 -16.90 6.52 9.62
N SER A 182 -16.51 7.42 8.76
CA SER A 182 -15.24 8.15 8.91
C SER A 182 -15.40 9.61 8.50
N VAL A 183 -14.81 10.50 9.30
CA VAL A 183 -14.68 11.92 8.99
C VAL A 183 -13.31 12.18 8.40
N ASN A 184 -13.26 13.00 7.37
CA ASN A 184 -11.99 13.48 6.83
C ASN A 184 -11.51 14.66 7.69
N ASN A 185 -10.55 14.39 8.57
CA ASN A 185 -10.03 15.40 9.50
C ASN A 185 -9.41 16.62 8.80
N ASP A 186 -8.88 16.45 7.59
CA ASP A 186 -8.31 17.55 6.81
C ASP A 186 -9.39 18.47 6.22
N LYS A 187 -10.65 18.05 6.30
CA LYS A 187 -11.83 18.76 5.80
C LYS A 187 -12.78 19.22 6.92
N VAL A 188 -12.29 19.29 8.13
CA VAL A 188 -13.03 19.88 9.25
C VAL A 188 -12.72 21.36 9.33
N GLU A 189 -13.75 22.18 9.20
CA GLU A 189 -13.67 23.64 9.24
C GLU A 189 -14.48 24.17 10.44
N VAL A 190 -13.89 25.05 11.24
CA VAL A 190 -14.60 25.80 12.28
C VAL A 190 -15.18 27.05 11.63
N LEU A 191 -16.50 27.09 11.48
CA LEU A 191 -17.21 28.24 10.88
C LEU A 191 -17.48 29.34 11.86
N ASP A 192 -17.77 29.02 13.14
CA ASP A 192 -17.97 29.96 14.24
C ASP A 192 -17.59 29.30 15.56
N GLU A 193 -17.04 30.06 16.47
CA GLU A 193 -16.70 29.61 17.82
C GLU A 193 -16.93 30.73 18.83
N LYS A 194 -17.76 30.45 19.86
CA LYS A 194 -17.98 31.33 20.99
C LYS A 194 -17.57 30.60 22.26
N ASN A 195 -16.39 30.95 22.74
CA ASN A 195 -15.90 30.50 24.03
C ASN A 195 -16.35 31.45 25.16
N ASN A 196 -16.57 30.91 26.34
CA ASN A 196 -16.94 31.70 27.48
C ASN A 196 -16.00 31.42 28.66
N ILE A 197 -15.58 32.48 29.37
CA ILE A 197 -14.65 32.36 30.51
C ILE A 197 -15.22 31.54 31.67
N PHE A 198 -16.55 31.46 31.78
CA PHE A 198 -17.26 30.69 32.79
C PHE A 198 -17.72 29.32 32.34
N ASN A 199 -17.62 29.01 31.01
CA ASN A 199 -18.02 27.76 30.41
C ASN A 199 -17.22 27.53 29.11
N ASN A 200 -16.01 27.00 29.25
CA ASN A 200 -15.13 26.76 28.13
C ASN A 200 -15.54 25.50 27.33
N ILE A 201 -15.29 25.52 26.04
CA ILE A 201 -15.41 24.31 25.17
C ILE A 201 -14.39 23.27 25.64
N THR A 202 -14.87 22.06 25.90
CA THR A 202 -14.06 20.95 26.41
C THR A 202 -13.94 19.80 25.38
N ILE A 203 -13.00 18.88 25.61
CA ILE A 203 -12.90 17.64 24.81
C ILE A 203 -14.21 16.83 24.92
N LYS A 204 -14.87 16.83 26.07
CA LYS A 204 -16.16 16.15 26.29
C LYS A 204 -17.24 16.69 25.35
N ASP A 205 -17.31 18.00 25.16
CA ASP A 205 -18.26 18.62 24.24
C ASP A 205 -18.04 18.19 22.80
N LYS A 206 -16.77 18.07 22.39
CA LYS A 206 -16.42 17.55 21.06
C LYS A 206 -16.82 16.09 20.88
N VAL A 207 -16.54 15.24 21.88
CA VAL A 207 -16.92 13.81 21.83
C VAL A 207 -18.44 13.65 21.76
N GLU A 208 -19.20 14.44 22.55
CA GLU A 208 -20.67 14.43 22.53
C GLU A 208 -21.20 14.90 21.17
N PHE A 209 -20.64 15.97 20.63
CA PHE A 209 -20.96 16.48 19.30
C PHE A 209 -20.71 15.43 18.22
N ASP A 210 -19.53 14.80 18.22
CA ASP A 210 -19.14 13.78 17.23
C ASP A 210 -20.10 12.58 17.28
N SER A 211 -20.44 12.11 18.49
CA SER A 211 -21.36 10.97 18.67
C SER A 211 -22.77 11.28 18.14
N LYS A 212 -23.32 12.44 18.49
CA LYS A 212 -24.64 12.88 18.00
C LYS A 212 -24.67 13.06 16.49
N THR A 213 -23.59 13.58 15.96
CA THR A 213 -23.44 13.82 14.53
C THR A 213 -23.32 12.51 13.76
N GLU A 214 -22.52 11.56 14.24
CA GLU A 214 -22.42 10.24 13.65
C GLU A 214 -23.79 9.54 13.61
N GLU A 215 -24.52 9.53 14.72
CA GLU A 215 -25.87 8.95 14.79
C GLU A 215 -26.82 9.59 13.76
N SER A 216 -26.85 10.92 13.70
CA SER A 216 -27.65 11.67 12.73
C SER A 216 -27.30 11.33 11.29
N MET A 217 -26.01 11.24 10.98
CA MET A 217 -25.53 10.94 9.61
C MET A 217 -25.84 9.49 9.23
N ARG A 218 -25.67 8.54 10.14
CA ARG A 218 -26.05 7.14 9.93
C ARG A 218 -27.54 7.03 9.63
N LYS A 219 -28.37 7.70 10.40
CA LYS A 219 -29.84 7.72 10.19
C LYS A 219 -30.19 8.29 8.82
N ARG A 220 -29.64 9.45 8.45
CA ARG A 220 -29.88 10.06 7.12
C ARG A 220 -29.42 9.16 5.96
N ALA A 221 -28.26 8.51 6.09
CA ALA A 221 -27.78 7.59 5.07
C ALA A 221 -28.73 6.40 4.90
N ILE A 222 -29.28 5.86 5.99
CA ILE A 222 -30.27 4.78 5.97
C ILE A 222 -31.58 5.25 5.32
N GLU A 223 -32.08 6.42 5.71
CA GLU A 223 -33.29 7.05 5.11
C GLU A 223 -33.11 7.30 3.60
N ASN A 224 -31.90 7.68 3.18
CA ASN A 224 -31.54 7.83 1.77
C ASN A 224 -31.31 6.48 1.02
N GLY A 225 -31.57 5.34 1.68
CA GLY A 225 -31.62 4.03 1.05
C GLY A 225 -30.26 3.35 0.86
N ILE A 226 -29.20 3.76 1.57
CA ILE A 226 -27.87 3.17 1.45
C ILE A 226 -27.87 1.65 1.65
N LEU A 227 -28.67 1.14 2.62
CA LEU A 227 -28.72 -0.29 2.91
C LEU A 227 -29.41 -1.08 1.78
N LYS A 228 -30.46 -0.50 1.16
CA LYS A 228 -31.11 -1.11 0.01
C LYS A 228 -30.13 -1.22 -1.15
N LYS A 229 -29.43 -0.12 -1.45
CA LYS A 229 -28.43 -0.09 -2.52
C LYS A 229 -27.26 -1.04 -2.26
N ALA A 230 -26.82 -1.11 -0.99
CA ALA A 230 -25.77 -2.05 -0.60
C ALA A 230 -26.19 -3.51 -0.79
N THR A 231 -27.44 -3.85 -0.48
CA THR A 231 -27.97 -5.21 -0.71
C THR A 231 -28.04 -5.54 -2.21
N GLU A 232 -28.49 -4.61 -3.05
CA GLU A 232 -28.55 -4.80 -4.50
C GLU A 232 -27.15 -5.01 -5.08
N ASN A 233 -26.21 -4.13 -4.76
CA ASN A 233 -24.84 -4.25 -5.23
C ASN A 233 -24.15 -5.53 -4.71
N ALA A 234 -24.44 -5.96 -3.46
CA ALA A 234 -23.91 -7.20 -2.93
C ALA A 234 -24.37 -8.41 -3.75
N LYS A 235 -25.65 -8.44 -4.12
CA LYS A 235 -26.19 -9.52 -4.97
C LYS A 235 -25.50 -9.53 -6.34
N ASP A 236 -25.29 -8.36 -6.96
CA ASP A 236 -24.61 -8.27 -8.26
C ASP A 236 -23.17 -8.78 -8.19
N VAL A 237 -22.43 -8.44 -7.12
CA VAL A 237 -21.06 -8.92 -6.91
C VAL A 237 -21.04 -10.42 -6.66
N LEU A 238 -21.92 -10.92 -5.78
CA LEU A 238 -22.03 -12.36 -5.48
C LEU A 238 -22.45 -13.16 -6.69
N LEU A 239 -23.38 -12.65 -7.53
CA LEU A 239 -23.77 -13.28 -8.77
C LEU A 239 -22.56 -13.48 -9.71
N ARG A 240 -21.80 -12.42 -9.94
CA ARG A 240 -20.58 -12.50 -10.77
C ARG A 240 -19.55 -13.45 -10.19
N LEU A 241 -19.41 -13.48 -8.87
CA LEU A 241 -18.48 -14.38 -8.19
C LEU A 241 -18.88 -15.84 -8.36
N VAL A 242 -20.16 -16.17 -8.16
CA VAL A 242 -20.70 -17.51 -8.33
C VAL A 242 -20.63 -17.94 -9.81
N GLN A 243 -20.98 -17.05 -10.73
CA GLN A 243 -20.91 -17.31 -12.17
C GLN A 243 -19.47 -17.22 -12.74
N SER A 244 -18.46 -16.94 -11.93
CA SER A 244 -17.07 -17.02 -12.37
C SER A 244 -16.61 -18.44 -12.66
N ASP A 245 -17.34 -19.43 -12.19
CA ASP A 245 -17.18 -20.83 -12.57
C ASP A 245 -17.94 -21.10 -13.88
N PRO A 246 -17.27 -21.57 -14.94
CA PRO A 246 -17.91 -21.83 -16.24
C PRO A 246 -19.04 -22.86 -16.17
N ALA A 247 -18.94 -23.86 -15.30
CA ALA A 247 -20.00 -24.88 -15.13
C ALA A 247 -21.24 -24.25 -14.51
N VAL A 248 -21.06 -23.37 -13.50
CA VAL A 248 -22.18 -22.62 -12.92
C VAL A 248 -22.83 -21.71 -13.96
N ALA A 249 -22.02 -20.97 -14.70
CA ALA A 249 -22.53 -20.02 -15.69
C ALA A 249 -23.33 -20.69 -16.83
N SER A 250 -23.00 -21.95 -17.19
CA SER A 250 -23.63 -22.66 -18.31
C SER A 250 -24.81 -23.54 -17.90
N GLU A 251 -24.81 -24.09 -16.68
CA GLU A 251 -25.78 -25.14 -16.31
C GLU A 251 -26.72 -24.74 -15.17
N TYR A 252 -26.34 -23.74 -14.33
CA TYR A 252 -27.11 -23.44 -13.12
C TYR A 252 -27.80 -22.08 -13.18
N THR A 253 -29.02 -22.07 -12.63
CA THR A 253 -29.74 -20.82 -12.36
C THR A 253 -29.42 -20.36 -10.95
N VAL A 254 -28.99 -19.10 -10.80
CA VAL A 254 -28.67 -18.51 -9.50
C VAL A 254 -29.83 -17.64 -9.01
N GLU A 255 -30.36 -17.96 -7.85
CA GLU A 255 -31.40 -17.18 -7.18
C GLU A 255 -30.89 -16.59 -5.85
N PHE A 256 -31.51 -15.49 -5.41
CA PHE A 256 -31.16 -14.82 -4.16
C PHE A 256 -32.28 -14.97 -3.12
N GLY A 257 -31.91 -15.49 -1.94
CA GLY A 257 -32.77 -15.55 -0.75
C GLY A 257 -32.28 -14.59 0.34
N ARG A 258 -33.01 -14.54 1.45
CA ARG A 258 -32.58 -13.88 2.69
C ARG A 258 -32.14 -14.91 3.70
N VAL A 259 -31.10 -14.59 4.47
CA VAL A 259 -30.81 -15.36 5.70
C VAL A 259 -31.84 -14.95 6.75
N ASN A 260 -32.58 -15.94 7.28
CA ASN A 260 -33.48 -15.72 8.41
C ASN A 260 -32.69 -15.63 9.72
#